data_be3342639c9ea1078a24453ddd6cd0f4
#
_entry.id   be3342639c9ea1078a24453ddd6cd0f4
#
_cell.length_a   1.000
_cell.length_b   1.000
_cell.length_c   1.000
_cell.angle_alpha   90.00
_cell.angle_beta   90.00
_cell.angle_gamma   90.00
#
_symmetry.space_group_name_H-M   'P 1'
#
loop_
_entity.id
_entity.type
_entity.pdbx_description
1 polymer ?
#
loop_
_entity_poly.entity_id
_entity_poly.type
_entity_poly.pdbx_seq_one_letter_code
_entity_poly.pdbx_strand_id
1 'polypeptide(L)'
;RLFALSKDAEIITAVDDAGVVQMMNQIAQQKSVNLNVLIEINIGMNRAGITQIKDLLNLCQLIDELDHINFLGFMGWEGHAAGMEDSPYKREAIDASMKLLKVALSECKQKGFHPKIISGGGSGTYLICAEYGLHTEIQAGGAVFTDSAYHLWGTLTTPSIFVRSVVTSRPDPSRIITDSGWKSLPCWVVDPIPKNVDGCNSVRMSSEHGILNLDQENTD
;
A
#
# COMPACT_ATOMS: atom_id res chain seq x y z
N ARG A 1 19.13 -4.73 12.84
CA ARG A 1 17.80 -5.28 13.22
C ARG A 1 17.39 -6.40 12.27
N LEU A 2 17.33 -6.16 10.95
CA LEU A 2 16.97 -7.13 9.91
C LEU A 2 17.72 -8.47 10.10
N PHE A 3 19.05 -8.42 10.14
CA PHE A 3 19.90 -9.61 10.30
C PHE A 3 19.74 -10.36 11.64
N ALA A 4 19.24 -9.72 12.68
CA ALA A 4 18.92 -10.39 13.92
C ALA A 4 17.61 -11.17 13.81
N LEU A 5 16.61 -10.56 13.17
CA LEU A 5 15.30 -11.17 12.95
C LEU A 5 15.36 -12.37 12.00
N SER A 6 16.26 -12.35 11.00
CA SER A 6 16.39 -13.47 10.05
C SER A 6 16.87 -14.79 10.67
N LYS A 7 17.28 -14.79 11.94
CA LYS A 7 17.59 -16.03 12.70
C LYS A 7 16.33 -16.71 13.24
N ASP A 8 15.27 -15.92 13.46
CA ASP A 8 14.05 -16.37 14.15
C ASP A 8 12.85 -16.44 13.20
N ALA A 9 12.94 -15.76 12.04
CA ALA A 9 11.87 -15.72 11.06
C ALA A 9 12.41 -15.61 9.63
N GLU A 10 11.65 -16.08 8.66
CA GLU A 10 11.91 -15.80 7.24
C GLU A 10 11.64 -14.33 6.97
N ILE A 11 12.68 -13.59 6.60
CA ILE A 11 12.60 -12.18 6.27
C ILE A 11 12.80 -12.00 4.78
N ILE A 12 11.87 -11.32 4.13
CA ILE A 12 11.97 -10.89 2.74
C ILE A 12 12.01 -9.36 2.74
N THR A 13 12.95 -8.76 2.01
CA THR A 13 13.04 -7.30 1.89
C THR A 13 13.12 -6.87 0.43
N ALA A 14 12.56 -5.69 0.12
CA ALA A 14 12.69 -5.09 -1.20
C ALA A 14 14.02 -4.36 -1.34
N VAL A 15 14.62 -4.44 -2.54
CA VAL A 15 15.89 -3.79 -2.90
C VAL A 15 15.82 -3.25 -4.32
N ASP A 16 16.49 -2.14 -4.59
CA ASP A 16 16.56 -1.50 -5.90
C ASP A 16 17.94 -0.88 -6.20
N ASP A 17 18.92 -1.08 -5.31
CA ASP A 17 20.27 -0.51 -5.43
C ASP A 17 21.37 -1.57 -5.23
N ALA A 18 22.30 -1.63 -6.15
CA ALA A 18 23.40 -2.60 -6.15
C ALA A 18 24.35 -2.42 -4.95
N GLY A 19 24.64 -1.16 -4.56
CA GLY A 19 25.51 -0.88 -3.42
C GLY A 19 24.89 -1.31 -2.10
N VAL A 20 23.56 -1.11 -1.95
CA VAL A 20 22.81 -1.59 -0.80
C VAL A 20 22.84 -3.11 -0.72
N VAL A 21 22.62 -3.82 -1.84
CA VAL A 21 22.66 -5.28 -1.90
C VAL A 21 24.05 -5.83 -1.54
N GLN A 22 25.12 -5.21 -2.06
CA GLN A 22 26.49 -5.61 -1.71
C GLN A 22 26.78 -5.42 -0.23
N MET A 23 26.38 -4.28 0.35
CA MET A 23 26.51 -4.01 1.79
C MET A 23 25.70 -5.03 2.62
N MET A 24 24.48 -5.36 2.19
CA MET A 24 23.66 -6.38 2.83
C MET A 24 24.34 -7.75 2.81
N ASN A 25 24.94 -8.16 1.70
CA ASN A 25 25.70 -9.40 1.57
C ASN A 25 26.88 -9.45 2.54
N GLN A 26 27.67 -8.39 2.63
CA GLN A 26 28.80 -8.31 3.57
C GLN A 26 28.37 -8.47 5.03
N ILE A 27 27.28 -7.78 5.42
CA ILE A 27 26.75 -7.89 6.79
C ILE A 27 26.14 -9.28 7.05
N ALA A 28 25.44 -9.84 6.08
CA ALA A 28 24.87 -11.18 6.17
C ALA A 28 25.96 -12.24 6.39
N GLN A 29 27.06 -12.14 5.64
CA GLN A 29 28.26 -12.97 5.80
C GLN A 29 28.82 -12.85 7.22
N GLN A 30 29.06 -11.63 7.72
CA GLN A 30 29.58 -11.39 9.08
C GLN A 30 28.66 -11.95 10.17
N LYS A 31 27.35 -12.05 9.93
CA LYS A 31 26.36 -12.56 10.87
C LYS A 31 26.00 -14.02 10.64
N SER A 32 26.61 -14.67 9.63
CA SER A 32 26.34 -16.05 9.20
C SER A 32 24.84 -16.32 9.00
N VAL A 33 24.18 -15.43 8.24
CA VAL A 33 22.77 -15.54 7.86
C VAL A 33 22.62 -15.32 6.36
N ASN A 34 21.52 -15.80 5.81
CA ASN A 34 21.10 -15.49 4.44
C ASN A 34 19.85 -14.60 4.48
N LEU A 35 19.73 -13.70 3.50
CA LEU A 35 18.58 -12.82 3.36
C LEU A 35 17.88 -13.09 2.04
N ASN A 36 16.56 -13.09 2.08
CA ASN A 36 15.73 -13.16 0.90
C ASN A 36 15.36 -11.76 0.41
N VAL A 37 15.44 -11.54 -0.90
CA VAL A 37 15.14 -10.25 -1.49
C VAL A 37 14.15 -10.35 -2.64
N LEU A 38 13.32 -9.29 -2.77
CA LEU A 38 12.57 -8.96 -3.97
C LEU A 38 13.20 -7.71 -4.59
N ILE A 39 13.43 -7.71 -5.89
CA ILE A 39 13.85 -6.49 -6.58
C ILE A 39 12.62 -5.63 -6.82
N GLU A 40 12.63 -4.38 -6.35
CA GLU A 40 11.54 -3.43 -6.61
C GLU A 40 11.68 -2.86 -8.02
N ILE A 41 10.59 -2.92 -8.78
CA ILE A 41 10.47 -2.38 -10.14
C ILE A 41 9.54 -1.17 -10.10
N ASN A 42 9.99 -0.03 -10.61
CA ASN A 42 9.13 1.13 -10.78
C ASN A 42 8.17 0.90 -11.96
N ILE A 43 6.92 0.64 -11.64
CA ILE A 43 5.85 0.41 -12.61
C ILE A 43 4.91 1.62 -12.79
N GLY A 44 5.40 2.83 -12.43
CA GLY A 44 4.67 4.08 -12.65
C GLY A 44 4.50 4.95 -11.41
N MET A 45 4.72 4.44 -10.21
CA MET A 45 4.57 5.23 -8.98
C MET A 45 5.66 6.29 -8.80
N ASN A 46 6.85 6.08 -9.38
CA ASN A 46 7.99 6.99 -9.27
C ASN A 46 8.40 7.32 -7.82
N ARG A 47 8.31 6.34 -6.93
CA ARG A 47 8.73 6.45 -5.53
C ARG A 47 10.09 5.78 -5.31
N ALA A 48 10.18 4.50 -5.58
CA ALA A 48 11.36 3.66 -5.52
C ALA A 48 11.29 2.64 -6.65
N GLY A 49 12.32 1.80 -6.79
CA GLY A 49 12.37 0.74 -7.77
C GLY A 49 13.11 1.08 -9.05
N ILE A 50 13.61 0.05 -9.68
CA ILE A 50 14.40 0.14 -10.91
C ILE A 50 13.48 0.47 -12.08
N THR A 51 13.89 1.46 -12.89
CA THR A 51 13.13 1.92 -14.07
C THR A 51 13.65 1.30 -15.37
N GLN A 52 14.95 1.07 -15.47
CA GLN A 52 15.57 0.60 -16.71
C GLN A 52 15.77 -0.92 -16.69
N ILE A 53 15.33 -1.59 -17.71
CA ILE A 53 15.49 -3.07 -17.85
C ILE A 53 16.95 -3.49 -17.73
N LYS A 54 17.88 -2.72 -18.29
CA LYS A 54 19.31 -3.03 -18.20
C LYS A 54 19.77 -3.07 -16.74
N ASP A 55 19.35 -2.10 -15.92
CA ASP A 55 19.76 -2.02 -14.52
C ASP A 55 19.09 -3.13 -13.69
N LEU A 56 17.85 -3.48 -14.03
CA LEU A 56 17.16 -4.63 -13.46
C LEU A 56 17.92 -5.94 -13.70
N LEU A 57 18.33 -6.19 -14.94
CA LEU A 57 19.10 -7.38 -15.30
C LEU A 57 20.49 -7.40 -14.64
N ASN A 58 21.16 -6.25 -14.55
CA ASN A 58 22.42 -6.13 -13.84
C ASN A 58 22.27 -6.45 -12.35
N LEU A 59 21.19 -6.00 -11.70
CA LEU A 59 20.94 -6.29 -10.29
C LEU A 59 20.58 -7.76 -10.08
N CYS A 60 19.81 -8.37 -10.98
CA CYS A 60 19.55 -9.81 -10.95
C CYS A 60 20.86 -10.61 -11.02
N GLN A 61 21.74 -10.26 -11.97
CA GLN A 61 23.05 -10.90 -12.15
C GLN A 61 23.92 -10.73 -10.90
N LEU A 62 24.00 -9.52 -10.35
CA LEU A 62 24.75 -9.27 -9.12
C LEU A 62 24.26 -10.15 -7.98
N ILE A 63 22.95 -10.25 -7.77
CA ILE A 63 22.38 -11.05 -6.67
C ILE A 63 22.69 -12.54 -6.86
N ASP A 64 22.65 -13.04 -8.09
CA ASP A 64 22.98 -14.45 -8.43
C ASP A 64 24.44 -14.80 -8.11
N GLU A 65 25.35 -13.82 -8.11
CA GLU A 65 26.78 -13.95 -7.79
C GLU A 65 27.07 -13.85 -6.27
N LEU A 66 26.08 -13.53 -5.42
CA LEU A 66 26.27 -13.29 -4.00
C LEU A 66 25.83 -14.50 -3.13
N ASP A 67 26.72 -14.93 -2.22
CA ASP A 67 26.51 -16.14 -1.43
C ASP A 67 25.45 -16.01 -0.32
N HIS A 68 25.16 -14.79 0.15
CA HIS A 68 24.32 -14.55 1.32
C HIS A 68 23.03 -13.80 1.01
N ILE A 69 22.72 -13.56 -0.28
CA ILE A 69 21.49 -12.93 -0.74
C ILE A 69 20.77 -13.91 -1.67
N ASN A 70 19.53 -14.21 -1.34
CA ASN A 70 18.69 -15.10 -2.16
C ASN A 70 17.68 -14.29 -2.95
N PHE A 71 17.71 -14.38 -4.28
CA PHE A 71 16.67 -13.81 -5.12
C PHE A 71 15.39 -14.63 -5.02
N LEU A 72 14.30 -14.02 -4.54
CA LEU A 72 12.98 -14.65 -4.54
C LEU A 72 12.06 -14.15 -5.65
N GLY A 73 12.28 -12.92 -6.12
CA GLY A 73 11.43 -12.40 -7.17
C GLY A 73 11.38 -10.88 -7.23
N PHE A 74 10.22 -10.36 -7.59
CA PHE A 74 10.02 -8.95 -7.86
C PHE A 74 8.88 -8.36 -7.04
N MET A 75 8.97 -7.06 -6.76
CA MET A 75 7.90 -6.23 -6.24
C MET A 75 7.64 -5.09 -7.22
N GLY A 76 6.39 -4.87 -7.58
CA GLY A 76 5.96 -3.72 -8.35
C GLY A 76 4.59 -3.26 -7.86
N TRP A 77 4.51 -2.03 -7.35
CA TRP A 77 3.27 -1.52 -6.79
C TRP A 77 2.80 -0.27 -7.54
N GLU A 78 1.57 -0.32 -8.01
CA GLU A 78 0.88 0.72 -8.77
C GLU A 78 0.17 1.75 -7.88
N GLY A 79 0.85 2.18 -6.81
CA GLY A 79 0.30 3.04 -5.76
C GLY A 79 -0.23 4.39 -6.23
N HIS A 80 0.25 4.92 -7.37
CA HIS A 80 -0.28 6.13 -7.99
C HIS A 80 -1.73 5.98 -8.47
N ALA A 81 -2.17 4.74 -8.78
CA ALA A 81 -3.54 4.46 -9.19
C ALA A 81 -4.45 4.06 -8.00
N ALA A 82 -3.89 3.71 -6.85
CA ALA A 82 -4.64 3.15 -5.72
C ALA A 82 -5.69 4.11 -5.15
N GLY A 83 -5.38 5.42 -5.10
CA GLY A 83 -6.27 6.46 -4.61
C GLY A 83 -7.13 7.15 -5.68
N MET A 84 -7.16 6.64 -6.89
CA MET A 84 -8.05 7.15 -7.93
C MET A 84 -9.48 6.63 -7.72
N GLU A 85 -10.46 7.45 -8.03
CA GLU A 85 -11.85 6.99 -8.14
C GLU A 85 -11.99 5.88 -9.18
N ASP A 86 -12.97 5.01 -9.01
CA ASP A 86 -13.27 3.96 -9.98
C ASP A 86 -13.70 4.58 -11.31
N SER A 87 -12.82 4.52 -12.29
CA SER A 87 -12.96 5.24 -13.57
C SER A 87 -12.12 4.58 -14.67
N PRO A 88 -12.40 4.88 -15.97
CA PRO A 88 -11.54 4.46 -17.06
C PRO A 88 -10.08 4.89 -16.91
N TYR A 89 -9.82 6.08 -16.35
CA TYR A 89 -8.46 6.60 -16.13
C TYR A 89 -7.68 5.75 -15.12
N LYS A 90 -8.34 5.30 -14.04
CA LYS A 90 -7.75 4.37 -13.09
C LYS A 90 -7.37 3.06 -13.78
N ARG A 91 -8.26 2.53 -14.59
CA ARG A 91 -8.01 1.32 -15.38
C ARG A 91 -6.81 1.49 -16.30
N GLU A 92 -6.73 2.58 -17.05
CA GLU A 92 -5.61 2.89 -17.94
C GLU A 92 -4.29 2.99 -17.20
N ALA A 93 -4.26 3.62 -16.02
CA ALA A 93 -3.06 3.73 -15.19
C ALA A 93 -2.57 2.35 -14.71
N ILE A 94 -3.50 1.49 -14.29
CA ILE A 94 -3.17 0.10 -13.87
C ILE A 94 -2.71 -0.71 -15.09
N ASP A 95 -3.39 -0.61 -16.23
CA ASP A 95 -3.01 -1.30 -17.47
C ASP A 95 -1.59 -0.92 -17.92
N ALA A 96 -1.23 0.35 -17.80
CA ALA A 96 0.13 0.82 -18.09
C ALA A 96 1.15 0.19 -17.14
N SER A 97 0.86 0.15 -15.84
CA SER A 97 1.72 -0.48 -14.83
C SER A 97 1.90 -1.98 -15.08
N MET A 98 0.82 -2.68 -15.40
CA MET A 98 0.87 -4.12 -15.69
C MET A 98 1.65 -4.43 -16.97
N LYS A 99 1.60 -3.55 -17.98
CA LYS A 99 2.44 -3.68 -19.18
C LYS A 99 3.92 -3.55 -18.85
N LEU A 100 4.31 -2.56 -18.03
CA LEU A 100 5.70 -2.39 -17.58
C LEU A 100 6.18 -3.63 -16.80
N LEU A 101 5.39 -4.10 -15.85
CA LEU A 101 5.70 -5.31 -15.09
C LEU A 101 5.86 -6.52 -15.99
N LYS A 102 4.93 -6.73 -16.92
CA LYS A 102 4.98 -7.85 -17.87
C LYS A 102 6.23 -7.83 -18.74
N VAL A 103 6.65 -6.67 -19.21
CA VAL A 103 7.89 -6.52 -20.01
C VAL A 103 9.10 -6.87 -19.13
N ALA A 104 9.19 -6.32 -17.92
CA ALA A 104 10.29 -6.60 -16.99
C ALA A 104 10.40 -8.11 -16.69
N LEU A 105 9.29 -8.76 -16.38
CA LEU A 105 9.24 -10.21 -16.13
C LEU A 105 9.67 -11.03 -17.35
N SER A 106 9.24 -10.62 -18.55
CA SER A 106 9.62 -11.30 -19.80
C SER A 106 11.12 -11.24 -20.06
N GLU A 107 11.72 -10.04 -19.91
CA GLU A 107 13.15 -9.82 -20.10
C GLU A 107 13.99 -10.62 -19.09
N CYS A 108 13.59 -10.61 -17.81
CA CYS A 108 14.24 -11.39 -16.77
C CYS A 108 14.17 -12.90 -17.07
N LYS A 109 13.00 -13.40 -17.49
CA LYS A 109 12.81 -14.80 -17.84
C LYS A 109 13.69 -15.23 -19.02
N GLN A 110 13.84 -14.39 -20.06
CA GLN A 110 14.73 -14.66 -21.20
C GLN A 110 16.21 -14.77 -20.79
N LYS A 111 16.59 -14.13 -19.68
CA LYS A 111 17.93 -14.19 -19.09
C LYS A 111 18.11 -15.31 -18.06
N GLY A 112 17.08 -16.14 -17.85
CA GLY A 112 17.14 -17.27 -16.93
C GLY A 112 16.70 -16.96 -15.50
N PHE A 113 16.25 -15.73 -15.20
CA PHE A 113 15.75 -15.36 -13.87
C PHE A 113 14.27 -15.73 -13.74
N HIS A 114 13.97 -16.66 -12.85
CA HIS A 114 12.61 -17.19 -12.63
C HIS A 114 12.11 -16.81 -11.24
N PRO A 115 11.34 -15.70 -11.11
CA PRO A 115 10.82 -15.28 -9.81
C PRO A 115 9.83 -16.29 -9.26
N LYS A 116 9.94 -16.57 -7.95
CA LYS A 116 8.92 -17.33 -7.18
C LYS A 116 7.81 -16.43 -6.71
N ILE A 117 8.15 -15.17 -6.37
CA ILE A 117 7.24 -14.17 -5.84
C ILE A 117 7.17 -13.00 -6.82
N ILE A 118 5.97 -12.59 -7.16
CA ILE A 118 5.65 -11.35 -7.85
C ILE A 118 4.62 -10.64 -6.98
N SER A 119 5.07 -9.63 -6.22
CA SER A 119 4.29 -8.95 -5.20
C SER A 119 3.84 -7.57 -5.68
N GLY A 120 2.57 -7.26 -5.54
CA GLY A 120 1.98 -5.99 -5.94
C GLY A 120 0.48 -5.97 -5.69
N GLY A 121 -0.26 -5.05 -6.29
CA GLY A 121 -1.71 -4.97 -6.14
C GLY A 121 -2.15 -4.44 -4.77
N GLY A 122 -2.42 -3.15 -4.67
CA GLY A 122 -2.91 -2.51 -3.46
C GLY A 122 -4.42 -2.69 -3.23
N SER A 123 -4.93 -2.28 -2.07
CA SER A 123 -6.36 -2.42 -1.72
C SER A 123 -7.30 -1.75 -2.72
N GLY A 124 -6.87 -0.65 -3.34
CA GLY A 124 -7.67 0.05 -4.36
C GLY A 124 -7.48 -0.47 -5.80
N THR A 125 -6.62 -1.46 -6.04
CA THR A 125 -6.21 -1.87 -7.39
C THR A 125 -6.21 -3.38 -7.61
N TYR A 126 -6.17 -4.18 -6.54
CA TYR A 126 -5.92 -5.63 -6.59
C TYR A 126 -6.89 -6.40 -7.49
N LEU A 127 -8.15 -5.98 -7.58
CA LEU A 127 -9.14 -6.64 -8.44
C LEU A 127 -8.74 -6.56 -9.91
N ILE A 128 -8.34 -5.36 -10.36
CA ILE A 128 -7.90 -5.14 -11.74
C ILE A 128 -6.54 -5.82 -11.98
N CYS A 129 -5.61 -5.70 -11.02
CA CYS A 129 -4.30 -6.36 -11.12
C CYS A 129 -4.41 -7.88 -11.24
N ALA A 130 -5.37 -8.49 -10.53
CA ALA A 130 -5.60 -9.93 -10.57
C ALA A 130 -6.02 -10.44 -11.95
N GLU A 131 -6.71 -9.64 -12.75
CA GLU A 131 -7.12 -10.01 -14.11
C GLU A 131 -5.93 -10.30 -15.04
N TYR A 132 -4.76 -9.73 -14.75
CA TYR A 132 -3.55 -9.96 -15.53
C TYR A 132 -2.85 -11.28 -15.24
N GLY A 133 -3.14 -11.91 -14.09
CA GLY A 133 -2.52 -13.18 -13.69
C GLY A 133 -0.99 -13.11 -13.53
N LEU A 134 -0.42 -11.92 -13.26
CA LEU A 134 1.02 -11.72 -13.10
C LEU A 134 1.47 -11.91 -11.65
N HIS A 135 0.67 -11.48 -10.69
CA HIS A 135 1.01 -11.51 -9.28
C HIS A 135 0.83 -12.89 -8.66
N THR A 136 1.74 -13.26 -7.79
CA THR A 136 1.64 -14.43 -6.92
C THR A 136 1.26 -14.04 -5.50
N GLU A 137 1.38 -12.75 -5.17
CA GLU A 137 1.11 -12.17 -3.86
C GLU A 137 0.48 -10.78 -4.03
N ILE A 138 -0.51 -10.47 -3.19
CA ILE A 138 -1.25 -9.20 -3.21
C ILE A 138 -0.96 -8.41 -1.93
N GLN A 139 -0.69 -7.10 -2.07
CA GLN A 139 -0.38 -6.18 -0.96
C GLN A 139 -1.60 -5.39 -0.47
N ALA A 140 -2.76 -6.00 -0.45
CA ALA A 140 -4.05 -5.34 -0.14
C ALA A 140 -4.28 -5.14 1.38
N GLY A 141 -3.33 -4.52 2.10
CA GLY A 141 -3.38 -4.36 3.55
C GLY A 141 -4.55 -3.49 4.06
N GLY A 142 -4.91 -2.41 3.36
CA GLY A 142 -6.03 -1.55 3.72
C GLY A 142 -7.40 -2.24 3.62
N ALA A 143 -7.54 -3.27 2.80
CA ALA A 143 -8.76 -4.04 2.66
C ALA A 143 -9.14 -4.86 3.91
N VAL A 144 -8.21 -5.06 4.85
CA VAL A 144 -8.45 -5.78 6.11
C VAL A 144 -9.50 -5.06 6.97
N PHE A 145 -9.43 -3.72 7.03
CA PHE A 145 -10.36 -2.90 7.81
C PHE A 145 -11.34 -2.12 6.93
N THR A 146 -10.91 -1.71 5.77
CA THR A 146 -11.59 -0.80 4.83
C THR A 146 -12.16 0.42 5.53
N ASP A 147 -11.73 1.58 5.14
CA ASP A 147 -12.29 2.85 5.59
C ASP A 147 -13.13 3.51 4.48
N SER A 148 -13.68 4.68 4.78
CA SER A 148 -14.50 5.44 3.84
C SER A 148 -13.77 5.82 2.56
N ALA A 149 -12.44 6.06 2.60
CA ALA A 149 -11.65 6.39 1.42
C ALA A 149 -11.51 5.17 0.49
N TYR A 150 -11.20 4.00 1.03
CA TYR A 150 -11.14 2.77 0.23
C TYR A 150 -12.47 2.42 -0.43
N HIS A 151 -13.57 2.70 0.25
CA HIS A 151 -14.90 2.51 -0.34
C HIS A 151 -15.11 3.41 -1.56
N LEU A 152 -14.73 4.70 -1.47
CA LEU A 152 -14.78 5.63 -2.60
C LEU A 152 -13.85 5.23 -3.76
N TRP A 153 -12.74 4.56 -3.46
CA TRP A 153 -11.80 4.07 -4.46
C TRP A 153 -12.20 2.73 -5.12
N GLY A 154 -13.44 2.28 -4.91
CA GLY A 154 -14.00 1.10 -5.55
C GLY A 154 -13.60 -0.24 -4.90
N THR A 155 -13.15 -0.22 -3.64
CA THR A 155 -12.88 -1.46 -2.90
C THR A 155 -14.22 -2.11 -2.51
N LEU A 156 -14.41 -3.38 -2.84
CA LEU A 156 -15.67 -4.10 -2.60
C LEU A 156 -15.87 -4.57 -1.15
N THR A 157 -14.99 -4.19 -0.24
CA THR A 157 -15.04 -4.55 1.17
C THR A 157 -15.88 -3.53 1.97
N THR A 158 -16.47 -3.96 3.07
CA THR A 158 -17.28 -3.10 3.94
C THR A 158 -16.41 -2.39 4.96
N PRO A 159 -16.54 -1.05 5.14
CA PRO A 159 -15.85 -0.32 6.18
C PRO A 159 -16.11 -0.93 7.56
N SER A 160 -15.05 -1.28 8.29
CA SER A 160 -15.12 -1.96 9.57
C SER A 160 -14.26 -1.32 10.66
N ILE A 161 -13.57 -0.22 10.35
CA ILE A 161 -12.81 0.57 11.33
C ILE A 161 -13.62 1.78 11.77
N PHE A 162 -13.80 1.94 13.07
CA PHE A 162 -14.57 3.01 13.69
C PHE A 162 -13.81 3.61 14.87
N VAL A 163 -13.94 4.92 15.05
CA VAL A 163 -13.49 5.60 16.27
C VAL A 163 -14.70 5.85 17.15
N ARG A 164 -14.66 5.33 18.38
CA ARG A 164 -15.69 5.62 19.38
C ARG A 164 -15.49 7.02 19.92
N SER A 165 -16.53 7.84 19.82
CA SER A 165 -16.54 9.22 20.30
C SER A 165 -17.60 9.43 21.37
N VAL A 166 -17.37 10.41 22.23
CA VAL A 166 -18.31 10.88 23.24
C VAL A 166 -18.75 12.32 22.91
N VAL A 167 -20.03 12.59 23.03
CA VAL A 167 -20.53 13.96 22.91
C VAL A 167 -20.09 14.77 24.14
N THR A 168 -19.27 15.79 23.91
CA THR A 168 -18.73 16.64 24.96
C THR A 168 -19.52 17.93 25.14
N SER A 169 -20.25 18.37 24.11
CA SER A 169 -21.07 19.56 24.15
C SER A 169 -22.14 19.55 23.06
N ARG A 170 -23.27 20.16 23.34
CA ARG A 170 -24.33 20.46 22.37
C ARG A 170 -24.74 21.95 22.54
N PRO A 171 -23.95 22.87 21.96
CA PRO A 171 -24.15 24.32 22.20
C PRO A 171 -25.40 24.90 21.56
N ASP A 172 -25.94 24.21 20.53
CA ASP A 172 -27.27 24.45 19.99
C ASP A 172 -27.87 23.17 19.42
N PRO A 173 -29.18 23.12 19.13
CA PRO A 173 -29.87 21.91 18.68
C PRO A 173 -29.31 21.32 17.39
N SER A 174 -28.74 22.12 16.52
CA SER A 174 -28.21 21.68 15.22
C SER A 174 -26.72 21.37 15.24
N ARG A 175 -26.03 21.37 16.43
CA ARG A 175 -24.60 21.16 16.51
C ARG A 175 -24.17 20.28 17.66
N ILE A 176 -23.45 19.21 17.35
CA ILE A 176 -22.86 18.28 18.31
C ILE A 176 -21.34 18.45 18.28
N ILE A 177 -20.72 18.48 19.44
CA ILE A 177 -19.27 18.47 19.61
C ILE A 177 -18.86 17.13 20.23
N THR A 178 -17.86 16.48 19.63
CA THR A 178 -17.31 15.20 20.12
C THR A 178 -15.85 15.35 20.53
N ASP A 179 -15.35 14.42 21.33
CA ASP A 179 -13.95 14.33 21.77
C ASP A 179 -13.00 13.73 20.72
N SER A 180 -13.48 13.40 19.53
CA SER A 180 -12.67 12.89 18.43
C SER A 180 -12.36 14.00 17.44
N GLY A 181 -11.16 14.55 17.53
CA GLY A 181 -10.63 15.51 16.59
C GLY A 181 -9.61 14.89 15.63
N TRP A 182 -8.94 15.76 14.87
CA TRP A 182 -7.99 15.39 13.83
C TRP A 182 -6.85 14.49 14.32
N LYS A 183 -6.43 14.63 15.58
CA LYS A 183 -5.38 13.82 16.19
C LYS A 183 -5.79 12.36 16.42
N SER A 184 -7.04 12.12 16.73
CA SER A 184 -7.58 10.76 16.95
C SER A 184 -8.19 10.15 15.69
N LEU A 185 -8.67 10.98 14.78
CA LEU A 185 -9.31 10.56 13.52
C LEU A 185 -8.84 11.47 12.38
N PRO A 186 -7.65 11.22 11.79
CA PRO A 186 -7.15 12.00 10.67
C PRO A 186 -8.03 11.82 9.43
N CYS A 187 -8.51 12.93 8.87
CA CYS A 187 -9.37 12.98 7.68
C CYS A 187 -8.67 13.71 6.53
N TRP A 188 -7.55 13.17 6.10
CA TRP A 188 -6.73 13.79 5.05
C TRP A 188 -7.21 13.49 3.62
N VAL A 189 -8.08 12.50 3.44
CA VAL A 189 -8.66 12.12 2.14
C VAL A 189 -10.15 12.41 2.11
N VAL A 190 -10.88 11.97 3.13
CA VAL A 190 -12.33 12.12 3.27
C VAL A 190 -12.69 12.49 4.69
N ASP A 191 -13.81 13.20 4.86
CA ASP A 191 -14.35 13.45 6.17
C ASP A 191 -14.91 12.15 6.80
N PRO A 192 -14.84 12.01 8.13
CA PRO A 192 -15.41 10.85 8.80
C PRO A 192 -16.94 10.85 8.65
N ILE A 193 -17.49 9.65 8.52
CA ILE A 193 -18.94 9.45 8.42
C ILE A 193 -19.46 9.07 9.80
N PRO A 194 -20.28 9.91 10.44
CA PRO A 194 -20.90 9.57 11.73
C PRO A 194 -21.80 8.35 11.60
N LYS A 195 -21.68 7.42 12.53
CA LYS A 195 -22.54 6.24 12.61
C LYS A 195 -23.54 6.41 13.74
N ASN A 196 -24.81 6.09 13.48
CA ASN A 196 -25.93 6.25 14.44
C ASN A 196 -26.17 7.72 14.85
N VAL A 197 -25.95 8.66 13.94
CA VAL A 197 -26.29 10.07 14.08
C VAL A 197 -27.11 10.44 12.86
N ASP A 198 -28.41 10.49 13.03
CA ASP A 198 -29.32 10.83 11.93
C ASP A 198 -29.30 12.35 11.66
N GLY A 199 -29.51 12.73 10.41
CA GLY A 199 -29.55 14.15 9.98
C GLY A 199 -28.22 14.89 10.05
N CYS A 200 -27.09 14.22 10.19
CA CYS A 200 -25.79 14.88 10.10
C CYS A 200 -25.48 15.22 8.64
N ASN A 201 -25.42 16.53 8.33
CA ASN A 201 -25.18 17.03 6.99
C ASN A 201 -23.73 17.42 6.71
N SER A 202 -22.94 17.68 7.75
CA SER A 202 -21.51 17.95 7.61
C SER A 202 -20.73 17.67 8.89
N VAL A 203 -19.46 17.29 8.69
CA VAL A 203 -18.51 17.10 9.77
C VAL A 203 -17.31 18.00 9.52
N ARG A 204 -16.85 18.67 10.57
CA ARG A 204 -15.60 19.44 10.54
C ARG A 204 -14.74 19.05 11.72
N MET A 205 -13.45 18.82 11.47
CA MET A 205 -12.52 18.39 12.50
C MET A 205 -11.63 19.55 12.94
N SER A 206 -11.57 19.80 14.24
CA SER A 206 -10.49 20.55 14.88
C SER A 206 -9.46 19.58 15.43
N SER A 207 -8.40 20.08 16.06
CA SER A 207 -7.32 19.21 16.57
C SER A 207 -7.83 18.13 17.53
N GLU A 208 -8.71 18.49 18.46
CA GLU A 208 -9.20 17.63 19.53
C GLU A 208 -10.70 17.32 19.45
N HIS A 209 -11.45 18.02 18.59
CA HIS A 209 -12.91 17.90 18.56
C HIS A 209 -13.45 17.68 17.15
N GLY A 210 -14.42 16.79 17.04
CA GLY A 210 -15.31 16.70 15.90
C GLY A 210 -16.52 17.63 16.10
N ILE A 211 -16.89 18.35 15.04
CA ILE A 211 -18.02 19.27 14.99
C ILE A 211 -18.98 18.73 13.94
N LEU A 212 -20.12 18.22 14.40
CA LEU A 212 -21.16 17.67 13.55
C LEU A 212 -22.29 18.70 13.44
N ASN A 213 -22.66 19.07 12.25
CA ASN A 213 -23.82 19.90 12.00
C ASN A 213 -25.00 19.01 11.57
N LEU A 214 -26.14 19.23 12.20
CA LEU A 214 -27.38 18.50 11.97
C LEU A 214 -28.37 19.33 11.17
N ASP A 215 -29.27 18.67 10.47
CA ASP A 215 -30.42 19.32 9.89
C ASP A 215 -31.33 19.92 11.03
N GLN A 216 -31.99 21.05 10.78
CA GLN A 216 -32.80 21.72 11.76
C GLN A 216 -33.99 20.87 12.28
N GLU A 217 -34.38 19.85 11.50
CA GLU A 217 -35.51 18.97 11.86
C GLU A 217 -35.11 17.83 12.83
N ASN A 218 -33.80 17.69 13.14
CA ASN A 218 -33.29 16.58 13.97
C ASN A 218 -32.73 17.13 15.29
N THR A 219 -33.61 17.54 16.18
CA THR A 219 -33.26 18.18 17.49
C THR A 219 -33.32 17.25 18.69
N ASP A 220 -33.61 15.98 18.52
CA ASP A 220 -33.74 14.98 19.60
C ASP A 220 -32.41 14.39 20.06
#